data_0a7501fe2d30c3f7ef75cb54aed0c049
#
_entry.id   0a7501fe2d30c3f7ef75cb54aed0c049
#
_cell.length_a   1.000
_cell.length_b   1.000
_cell.length_c   1.000
_cell.angle_alpha   90.00
_cell.angle_beta   90.00
_cell.angle_gamma   90.00
#
_symmetry.space_group_name_H-M   'P 1'
#
loop_
_entity.id
_entity.type
_entity.pdbx_description
1 polymer ?
#
loop_
_entity_poly.entity_id
_entity_poly.type
_entity_poly.pdbx_seq_one_letter_code
_entity_poly.pdbx_strand_id
1 'polypeptide(L)'
;MKKTIFLAAYVAACGVVLANTDTITYVRDLDEVVVNAPVAQVTNNHLELSQEQLNQSNTGQNLPFLLSATPALIATSDDGLGIGYTYFRIRGTDHTRINMTLNDVPLNDSESQTVFWVNMTDMASSMSSLNVQRGVGTSTNGSA
;
A
#
# COMPACT_ATOMS: atom_id res chain seq x y z
N MET A 1 54.77 21.13 52.19
CA MET A 1 53.52 21.82 51.86
C MET A 1 53.41 22.41 50.43
N LYS A 2 54.51 22.87 49.82
CA LYS A 2 54.39 23.44 48.43
C LYS A 2 54.16 22.39 47.30
N LYS A 3 54.54 21.13 47.47
CA LYS A 3 54.37 20.08 46.46
C LYS A 3 52.93 19.52 46.41
N THR A 4 52.22 19.55 47.49
CA THR A 4 50.82 19.08 47.54
C THR A 4 49.82 20.06 46.91
N ILE A 5 50.14 21.35 46.92
CA ILE A 5 49.35 22.39 46.31
C ILE A 5 49.39 22.30 44.77
N PHE A 6 50.58 21.92 44.19
CA PHE A 6 50.70 21.73 42.76
C PHE A 6 49.97 20.50 42.22
N LEU A 7 49.88 19.46 43.06
CA LEU A 7 49.12 18.25 42.65
C LEU A 7 47.61 18.51 42.64
N ALA A 8 47.15 19.27 43.63
CA ALA A 8 45.73 19.65 43.69
C ALA A 8 45.28 20.59 42.53
N ALA A 9 46.18 21.50 42.10
CA ALA A 9 45.95 22.37 40.96
C ALA A 9 45.92 21.60 39.62
N TYR A 10 46.69 20.53 39.49
CA TYR A 10 46.71 19.71 38.28
C TYR A 10 45.46 18.83 38.13
N VAL A 11 44.90 18.34 39.24
CA VAL A 11 43.67 17.56 39.25
C VAL A 11 42.45 18.45 38.95
N ALA A 12 42.50 19.73 39.38
CA ALA A 12 41.41 20.67 39.08
C ALA A 12 41.41 21.14 37.59
N ALA A 13 42.53 21.07 36.92
CA ALA A 13 42.65 21.40 35.48
C ALA A 13 42.24 20.27 34.55
N CYS A 14 42.11 19.03 35.04
CA CYS A 14 41.81 17.84 34.26
C CYS A 14 40.30 17.48 34.27
N GLY A 15 39.46 18.40 34.48
CA GLY A 15 38.06 18.08 34.52
C GLY A 15 37.20 19.14 33.84
N VAL A 16 36.62 18.88 32.85
CA VAL A 16 35.32 19.14 32.28
C VAL A 16 35.47 19.11 30.75
N VAL A 17 35.57 17.91 30.23
CA VAL A 17 35.13 17.68 28.87
C VAL A 17 33.60 17.77 28.95
N LEU A 18 33.06 18.93 28.64
CA LEU A 18 31.65 19.09 28.34
C LEU A 18 31.46 18.34 27.01
N ALA A 19 30.93 17.12 27.07
CA ALA A 19 30.38 16.47 25.94
C ALA A 19 29.26 17.38 25.42
N ASN A 20 29.53 18.11 24.36
CA ASN A 20 28.46 18.71 23.57
C ASN A 20 27.63 17.55 23.04
N THR A 21 26.54 17.25 23.72
CA THR A 21 25.45 16.53 23.11
C THR A 21 24.91 17.45 22.03
N ASP A 22 25.34 17.23 20.79
CA ASP A 22 24.63 17.76 19.62
C ASP A 22 23.22 17.20 19.68
N THR A 23 22.39 17.88 20.43
CA THR A 23 20.96 17.65 20.37
C THR A 23 20.54 18.16 19.00
N ILE A 24 20.28 17.24 18.08
CA ILE A 24 19.63 17.57 16.79
C ILE A 24 18.25 18.09 17.16
N THR A 25 18.18 19.40 17.36
CA THR A 25 16.95 20.09 17.81
C THR A 25 16.03 20.44 16.63
N TYR A 26 16.39 20.05 15.42
CA TYR A 26 15.57 20.31 14.24
C TYR A 26 15.03 19.00 13.67
N VAL A 27 14.00 18.47 14.30
CA VAL A 27 13.04 17.62 13.60
C VAL A 27 12.28 18.59 12.68
N ARG A 28 12.70 18.72 11.44
CA ARG A 28 11.93 19.39 10.42
C ARG A 28 10.91 18.37 9.95
N ASP A 29 9.69 18.50 10.42
CA ASP A 29 8.57 17.81 9.81
C ASP A 29 8.55 18.25 8.35
N LEU A 30 8.84 17.29 7.46
CA LEU A 30 8.68 17.52 6.04
C LEU A 30 7.18 17.50 5.79
N ASP A 31 6.64 18.62 5.34
CA ASP A 31 5.27 18.67 4.85
C ASP A 31 5.11 17.59 3.76
N GLU A 32 4.09 16.79 3.90
CA GLU A 32 3.73 15.79 2.89
C GLU A 32 3.51 16.51 1.57
N VAL A 33 4.40 16.28 0.62
CA VAL A 33 4.22 16.77 -0.75
C VAL A 33 3.21 15.87 -1.42
N VAL A 34 1.94 16.22 -1.31
CA VAL A 34 0.88 15.58 -2.10
C VAL A 34 1.06 16.00 -3.56
N VAL A 35 1.73 15.19 -4.34
CA VAL A 35 1.80 15.36 -5.79
C VAL A 35 0.45 14.94 -6.36
N ASN A 36 -0.48 15.86 -6.44
CA ASN A 36 -1.68 15.70 -7.24
C ASN A 36 -1.29 15.79 -8.72
N ALA A 37 -0.77 14.71 -9.28
CA ALA A 37 -0.73 14.59 -10.72
C ALA A 37 -2.18 14.54 -11.20
N PRO A 38 -2.64 15.45 -12.09
CA PRO A 38 -3.94 15.26 -12.70
C PRO A 38 -3.87 13.96 -13.49
N VAL A 39 -4.47 12.92 -12.94
CA VAL A 39 -4.69 11.69 -13.70
C VAL A 39 -5.52 12.13 -14.88
N ALA A 40 -4.89 12.17 -16.06
CA ALA A 40 -5.62 12.40 -17.29
C ALA A 40 -6.78 11.41 -17.29
N GLN A 41 -8.00 11.92 -17.22
CA GLN A 41 -9.22 11.10 -17.27
C GLN A 41 -9.27 10.47 -18.66
N VAL A 42 -8.50 9.41 -18.85
CA VAL A 42 -8.56 8.62 -20.06
C VAL A 42 -9.77 7.73 -19.92
N THR A 43 -10.91 8.30 -20.37
CA THR A 43 -12.03 7.58 -20.98
C THR A 43 -12.28 6.15 -20.52
N ASN A 44 -13.38 5.91 -19.82
CA ASN A 44 -14.11 4.63 -19.65
C ASN A 44 -13.32 3.36 -19.29
N ASN A 45 -11.99 3.43 -19.18
CA ASN A 45 -11.13 2.29 -18.88
C ASN A 45 -10.67 2.26 -17.41
N HIS A 46 -10.95 3.32 -16.66
CA HIS A 46 -10.59 3.44 -15.26
C HIS A 46 -11.86 3.49 -14.41
N LEU A 47 -11.88 2.69 -13.36
CA LEU A 47 -12.93 2.69 -12.34
C LEU A 47 -12.26 2.94 -11.00
N GLU A 48 -12.70 3.94 -10.31
CA GLU A 48 -12.29 4.22 -8.94
C GLU A 48 -13.51 4.12 -8.03
N LEU A 49 -13.39 3.32 -6.99
CA LEU A 49 -14.40 3.14 -5.96
C LEU A 49 -13.86 3.68 -4.64
N SER A 50 -14.60 4.60 -4.04
CA SER A 50 -14.29 5.11 -2.70
C SER A 50 -14.72 4.11 -1.63
N GLN A 51 -14.22 4.28 -0.41
CA GLN A 51 -14.60 3.45 0.74
C GLN A 51 -16.12 3.41 0.95
N GLU A 52 -16.80 4.53 0.77
CA GLU A 52 -18.25 4.58 0.94
C GLU A 52 -18.98 3.70 -0.09
N GLN A 53 -18.56 3.76 -1.35
CA GLN A 53 -19.10 2.92 -2.43
C GLN A 53 -18.78 1.44 -2.21
N LEU A 54 -17.58 1.14 -1.74
CA LEU A 54 -17.18 -0.22 -1.37
C LEU A 54 -18.08 -0.77 -0.25
N ASN A 55 -18.28 0.01 0.80
CA ASN A 55 -19.14 -0.39 1.93
C ASN A 55 -20.61 -0.59 1.52
N GLN A 56 -21.14 0.22 0.62
CA GLN A 56 -22.50 0.07 0.10
C GLN A 56 -22.67 -1.20 -0.74
N SER A 57 -21.64 -1.59 -1.46
CA SER A 57 -21.64 -2.77 -2.34
C SER A 57 -21.17 -4.04 -1.65
N ASN A 58 -20.56 -3.92 -0.48
CA ASN A 58 -19.96 -5.05 0.23
C ASN A 58 -21.03 -5.93 0.86
N THR A 59 -21.12 -7.16 0.39
CA THR A 59 -22.02 -8.20 0.90
C THR A 59 -21.26 -9.32 1.65
N GLY A 60 -19.98 -9.09 1.99
CA GLY A 60 -19.10 -10.09 2.61
C GLY A 60 -18.54 -11.13 1.64
N GLN A 61 -18.77 -10.95 0.34
CA GLN A 61 -18.20 -11.80 -0.70
C GLN A 61 -16.76 -11.38 -1.01
N ASN A 62 -16.03 -12.26 -1.69
CA ASN A 62 -14.68 -11.96 -2.15
C ASN A 62 -14.68 -10.81 -3.18
N LEU A 63 -13.59 -10.07 -3.22
CA LEU A 63 -13.43 -8.88 -4.07
C LEU A 63 -13.84 -9.08 -5.55
N PRO A 64 -13.55 -10.21 -6.23
CA PRO A 64 -14.04 -10.46 -7.58
C PRO A 64 -15.54 -10.30 -7.77
N PHE A 65 -16.34 -10.71 -6.79
CA PHE A 65 -17.78 -10.60 -6.86
C PHE A 65 -18.30 -9.17 -6.63
N LEU A 66 -17.64 -8.43 -5.73
CA LEU A 66 -17.93 -7.02 -5.54
C LEU A 66 -17.71 -6.23 -6.85
N LEU A 67 -16.71 -6.62 -7.64
CA LEU A 67 -16.40 -6.02 -8.93
C LEU A 67 -17.29 -6.52 -10.08
N SER A 68 -18.20 -7.45 -9.86
CA SER A 68 -19.03 -8.07 -10.94
C SER A 68 -19.90 -7.08 -11.70
N ALA A 69 -20.27 -5.95 -11.07
CA ALA A 69 -20.98 -4.86 -11.73
C ALA A 69 -20.09 -4.04 -12.69
N THR A 70 -18.79 -4.26 -12.68
CA THR A 70 -17.83 -3.54 -13.54
C THR A 70 -17.96 -4.02 -14.99
N PRO A 71 -18.14 -3.13 -15.97
CA PRO A 71 -18.25 -3.53 -17.37
C PRO A 71 -17.03 -4.33 -17.84
N ALA A 72 -17.29 -5.40 -18.59
CA ALA A 72 -16.28 -6.29 -19.14
C ALA A 72 -15.46 -7.10 -18.10
N LEU A 73 -15.92 -7.17 -16.86
CA LEU A 73 -15.40 -8.04 -15.82
C LEU A 73 -16.37 -9.20 -15.60
N ILE A 74 -15.85 -10.41 -15.56
CA ILE A 74 -16.61 -11.63 -15.27
C ILE A 74 -15.99 -12.27 -14.05
N ALA A 75 -16.76 -12.37 -12.96
CA ALA A 75 -16.38 -13.10 -11.77
C ALA A 75 -16.90 -14.54 -11.82
N THR A 76 -16.11 -15.47 -11.35
CA THR A 76 -16.47 -16.89 -11.20
C THR A 76 -16.07 -17.39 -9.81
N SER A 77 -16.84 -18.33 -9.30
CA SER A 77 -16.58 -18.98 -8.02
C SER A 77 -16.86 -20.46 -8.15
N ASP A 78 -16.03 -21.27 -7.52
CA ASP A 78 -16.20 -22.74 -7.53
C ASP A 78 -17.44 -23.16 -6.72
N ASP A 79 -17.79 -22.40 -5.69
CA ASP A 79 -18.97 -22.63 -4.85
C ASP A 79 -20.24 -21.93 -5.38
N GLY A 80 -20.12 -21.04 -6.33
CA GLY A 80 -21.22 -20.25 -6.88
C GLY A 80 -21.72 -19.08 -5.99
N LEU A 81 -21.28 -19.01 -4.73
CA LEU A 81 -21.71 -17.99 -3.77
C LEU A 81 -20.77 -16.78 -3.69
N GLY A 82 -19.59 -16.89 -4.28
CA GLY A 82 -18.58 -15.83 -4.25
C GLY A 82 -17.74 -15.82 -2.98
N ILE A 83 -17.71 -16.95 -2.27
CA ILE A 83 -16.91 -17.22 -1.10
C ILE A 83 -16.01 -18.41 -1.43
N GLY A 84 -14.78 -18.46 -0.95
CA GLY A 84 -13.85 -19.53 -1.30
C GLY A 84 -13.00 -19.20 -2.52
N TYR A 85 -12.77 -20.18 -3.39
CA TYR A 85 -11.98 -19.95 -4.60
C TYR A 85 -12.78 -19.15 -5.62
N THR A 86 -12.35 -17.93 -5.84
CA THR A 86 -12.96 -16.98 -6.76
C THR A 86 -11.92 -16.46 -7.73
N TYR A 87 -12.35 -16.23 -8.96
CA TYR A 87 -11.51 -15.74 -10.04
C TYR A 87 -12.25 -14.66 -10.80
N PHE A 88 -11.53 -13.82 -11.52
CA PHE A 88 -12.16 -12.88 -12.45
C PHE A 88 -11.33 -12.74 -13.72
N ARG A 89 -12.01 -12.32 -14.76
CA ARG A 89 -11.43 -12.00 -16.06
C ARG A 89 -11.85 -10.61 -16.47
N ILE A 90 -10.93 -9.84 -17.03
CA ILE A 90 -11.23 -8.53 -17.58
C ILE A 90 -11.01 -8.56 -19.08
N ARG A 91 -12.05 -8.25 -19.87
CA ARG A 91 -12.00 -8.28 -21.33
C ARG A 91 -11.50 -9.63 -21.89
N GLY A 92 -11.84 -10.72 -21.23
CA GLY A 92 -11.39 -12.07 -21.59
C GLY A 92 -9.96 -12.42 -21.18
N THR A 93 -9.22 -11.47 -20.60
CA THR A 93 -7.87 -11.74 -20.07
C THR A 93 -7.98 -12.55 -18.78
N ASP A 94 -7.18 -13.59 -18.68
CA ASP A 94 -7.13 -14.48 -17.54
C ASP A 94 -6.58 -13.76 -16.29
N HIS A 95 -7.04 -14.18 -15.11
CA HIS A 95 -6.63 -13.61 -13.83
C HIS A 95 -5.12 -13.68 -13.59
N THR A 96 -4.41 -14.67 -14.15
CA THR A 96 -2.96 -14.80 -14.04
C THR A 96 -2.19 -13.70 -14.79
N ARG A 97 -2.86 -12.96 -15.67
CA ARG A 97 -2.28 -11.86 -16.46
C ARG A 97 -2.77 -10.49 -16.03
N ILE A 98 -3.47 -10.43 -14.91
CA ILE A 98 -3.97 -9.18 -14.32
C ILE A 98 -3.09 -8.86 -13.11
N ASN A 99 -2.37 -7.74 -13.21
CA ASN A 99 -1.57 -7.27 -12.08
C ASN A 99 -2.47 -6.75 -10.98
N MET A 100 -2.29 -7.25 -9.78
CA MET A 100 -3.01 -6.83 -8.57
C MET A 100 -2.03 -6.36 -7.53
N THR A 101 -2.25 -5.15 -7.04
CA THR A 101 -1.39 -4.54 -6.02
C THR A 101 -2.22 -4.10 -4.82
N LEU A 102 -1.60 -4.16 -3.65
CA LEU A 102 -2.12 -3.60 -2.41
C LEU A 102 -1.07 -2.62 -1.88
N ASN A 103 -1.42 -1.34 -1.79
CA ASN A 103 -0.48 -0.28 -1.42
C ASN A 103 0.82 -0.36 -2.24
N ASP A 104 0.68 -0.49 -3.56
CA ASP A 104 1.76 -0.62 -4.55
C ASP A 104 2.61 -1.92 -4.45
N VAL A 105 2.25 -2.84 -3.56
CA VAL A 105 2.90 -4.13 -3.42
C VAL A 105 2.14 -5.17 -4.24
N PRO A 106 2.78 -5.91 -5.18
CA PRO A 106 2.14 -6.98 -5.93
C PRO A 106 1.59 -8.08 -5.02
N LEU A 107 0.34 -8.48 -5.26
CA LEU A 107 -0.32 -9.59 -4.55
C LEU A 107 -0.25 -10.90 -5.32
N ASN A 108 0.08 -10.84 -6.61
CA ASN A 108 0.17 -12.03 -7.44
C ASN A 108 1.26 -12.96 -6.90
N ASP A 109 0.92 -14.21 -6.71
CA ASP A 109 1.87 -15.24 -6.31
C ASP A 109 2.95 -15.42 -7.38
N SER A 110 4.21 -15.56 -6.96
CA SER A 110 5.36 -15.59 -7.87
C SER A 110 5.41 -16.85 -8.75
N GLU A 111 4.77 -17.93 -8.34
CA GLU A 111 4.76 -19.20 -9.07
C GLU A 111 3.52 -19.30 -9.96
N SER A 112 2.33 -19.17 -9.37
CA SER A 112 1.05 -19.35 -10.07
C SER A 112 0.53 -18.09 -10.76
N GLN A 113 1.10 -16.93 -10.46
CA GLN A 113 0.64 -15.61 -10.92
C GLN A 113 -0.82 -15.29 -10.53
N THR A 114 -1.38 -16.04 -9.60
CA THR A 114 -2.76 -15.90 -9.10
C THR A 114 -2.80 -15.13 -7.80
N VAL A 115 -3.96 -14.54 -7.50
CA VAL A 115 -4.29 -14.07 -6.16
C VAL A 115 -5.31 -15.01 -5.54
N PHE A 116 -5.00 -15.55 -4.36
CA PHE A 116 -5.87 -16.47 -3.64
C PHE A 116 -6.85 -15.71 -2.75
N TRP A 117 -7.99 -15.31 -3.31
CA TRP A 117 -9.01 -14.53 -2.63
C TRP A 117 -9.62 -15.24 -1.41
N VAL A 118 -9.56 -16.57 -1.40
CA VAL A 118 -9.99 -17.37 -0.24
C VAL A 118 -9.27 -17.01 1.06
N ASN A 119 -8.03 -16.51 0.95
CA ASN A 119 -7.24 -16.08 2.10
C ASN A 119 -7.54 -14.63 2.53
N MET A 120 -8.33 -13.91 1.74
CA MET A 120 -8.60 -12.47 1.92
C MET A 120 -10.11 -12.19 1.84
N THR A 121 -10.85 -12.94 2.64
CA THR A 121 -12.32 -12.75 2.76
C THR A 121 -12.62 -11.38 3.33
N ASP A 122 -13.68 -10.75 2.82
CA ASP A 122 -14.14 -9.41 3.26
C ASP A 122 -13.06 -8.32 3.24
N MET A 123 -12.11 -8.44 2.31
CA MET A 123 -11.02 -7.45 2.17
C MET A 123 -11.57 -6.04 1.89
N ALA A 124 -12.73 -5.95 1.26
CA ALA A 124 -13.37 -4.66 0.94
C ALA A 124 -13.65 -3.79 2.17
N SER A 125 -13.92 -4.39 3.32
CA SER A 125 -14.13 -3.67 4.59
C SER A 125 -12.89 -2.95 5.10
N SER A 126 -11.71 -3.38 4.67
CA SER A 126 -10.42 -2.83 5.09
C SER A 126 -9.82 -1.85 4.08
N MET A 127 -10.49 -1.64 2.94
CA MET A 127 -9.99 -0.78 1.87
C MET A 127 -10.52 0.64 2.01
N SER A 128 -9.65 1.62 1.77
CA SER A 128 -10.06 3.04 1.65
C SER A 128 -10.48 3.39 0.22
N SER A 129 -9.88 2.75 -0.77
CA SER A 129 -10.23 2.93 -2.19
C SER A 129 -9.82 1.71 -2.99
N LEU A 130 -10.45 1.52 -4.14
CA LEU A 130 -10.12 0.49 -5.11
C LEU A 130 -10.08 1.07 -6.51
N ASN A 131 -8.98 0.83 -7.20
CA ASN A 131 -8.76 1.28 -8.57
C ASN A 131 -8.73 0.08 -9.51
N VAL A 132 -9.49 0.13 -10.59
CA VAL A 132 -9.49 -0.88 -11.65
C VAL A 132 -9.20 -0.22 -12.99
N GLN A 133 -8.05 -0.56 -13.57
CA GLN A 133 -7.69 -0.15 -14.91
C GLN A 133 -7.99 -1.28 -15.90
N ARG A 134 -8.83 -1.00 -16.88
CA ARG A 134 -9.29 -1.96 -17.88
C ARG A 134 -8.74 -1.64 -19.26
N GLY A 135 -7.55 -2.11 -19.58
CA GLY A 135 -6.91 -1.90 -20.88
C GLY A 135 -5.71 -0.97 -20.81
N VAL A 136 -5.36 -0.40 -21.98
CA VAL A 136 -4.17 0.44 -22.11
C VAL A 136 -4.29 1.72 -21.27
N GLY A 137 -3.29 2.00 -20.50
CA GLY A 137 -3.16 3.21 -19.68
C GLY A 137 -1.73 3.40 -19.23
N THR A 138 -1.48 4.47 -18.46
CA THR A 138 -0.20 4.65 -17.79
C THR A 138 0.00 3.55 -16.75
N SER A 139 1.15 2.87 -16.80
CA SER A 139 1.55 1.99 -15.71
C SER A 139 1.92 2.88 -14.52
N THR A 140 1.07 2.87 -13.50
CA THR A 140 1.30 3.60 -12.26
C THR A 140 1.96 2.72 -11.22
N ASN A 141 1.77 1.42 -11.33
CA ASN A 141 2.31 0.43 -10.41
C ASN A 141 3.35 -0.41 -11.14
N GLY A 142 4.37 -0.85 -10.42
CA GLY A 142 5.42 -1.68 -10.98
C GLY A 142 4.87 -2.87 -11.77
N SER A 143 5.69 -3.40 -12.64
CA SER A 143 5.30 -4.58 -13.45
C SER A 143 5.09 -5.80 -12.56
N ALA A 144 4.03 -6.53 -12.83
CA ALA A 144 3.94 -7.93 -12.47
C ALA A 144 4.69 -8.75 -13.51
#